data_ad675b6e4439ec8767bb5f69f9bbcedf
#
_entry.id   ad675b6e4439ec8767bb5f69f9bbcedf
#
_cell.length_a   1.000
_cell.length_b   1.000
_cell.length_c   1.000
_cell.angle_alpha   90.00
_cell.angle_beta   90.00
_cell.angle_gamma   90.00
#
_symmetry.space_group_name_H-M   'P 1'
#
loop_
_entity.id
_entity.type
_entity.pdbx_description
1 polymer ?
#
loop_
_entity_poly.entity_id
_entity_poly.type
_entity_poly.pdbx_seq_one_letter_code
_entity_poly.pdbx_strand_id
1 'polypeptide(L)'
;MTAGNTSNNRKGVQAAMAGNHIDAENFFRQAIKENATAIEGSMNLVKLLHMQGRHAETISAFDALQTKVQIESIHPQILYMVTQSALHLADQKTALRNLRVLALQNPENSEIQCMLSKILIESGRLLESKKVLEQAMLVNSDDPSVVTQLAITESELGNYNKAEMLHKKLTQKYRNAFLSHFNYGLFLVNIGEQERALSCFERCKQIVPNAPEAQEQIEKLLRSEKNCLIEIYQHIEKEDWHEVEKKLIENKELIEPIQFWAAVNELPQEDQVKLGSIVDFDPEVQVKTVELYSALERKKCLGDLVDVVKNTESLIWNRAGKPTRCGLQSHEILKGSESNAIKDLCIRLDTAAREYMENKPLLQKIRDQKRGNPELSGWCVVLKKGGYQKRHIHPDSLVSGVIYIKLPTESADEQKKEGNLVFPSNNMKMVTPKEGMAVLFPSYLPHETVPISSDDERICIAFNLIK
;
A
#
# COMPACT_ATOMS: atom_id res chain seq x y z
N MET A 1 43.54 21.84 -7.92
CA MET A 1 43.29 22.42 -9.27
C MET A 1 41.82 22.75 -9.33
N THR A 2 41.49 24.04 -9.26
CA THR A 2 40.11 24.55 -9.35
C THR A 2 39.54 24.20 -10.72
N ALA A 3 38.58 23.29 -10.78
CA ALA A 3 37.81 23.01 -11.96
C ALA A 3 37.12 24.29 -12.44
N GLY A 4 37.61 24.87 -13.54
CA GLY A 4 37.24 26.18 -14.02
C GLY A 4 35.75 26.27 -14.29
N ASN A 5 35.11 27.18 -13.57
CA ASN A 5 33.79 27.67 -13.85
C ASN A 5 33.80 28.17 -15.30
N THR A 6 33.31 27.37 -16.26
CA THR A 6 33.36 27.72 -17.68
C THR A 6 32.59 29.04 -17.89
N SER A 7 33.05 29.85 -18.87
CA SER A 7 32.39 31.12 -19.21
C SER A 7 30.86 30.90 -19.40
N ASN A 8 30.46 29.79 -20.00
CA ASN A 8 29.04 29.46 -20.22
C ASN A 8 28.29 29.12 -18.95
N ASN A 9 28.91 28.45 -17.95
CA ASN A 9 28.25 28.26 -16.65
C ASN A 9 27.94 29.59 -15.95
N ARG A 10 28.86 30.54 -15.97
CA ARG A 10 28.64 31.91 -15.40
C ARG A 10 27.52 32.64 -16.14
N LYS A 11 27.49 32.61 -17.49
CA LYS A 11 26.41 33.19 -18.30
C LYS A 11 25.07 32.54 -17.97
N GLY A 12 25.04 31.22 -17.77
CA GLY A 12 23.84 30.47 -17.38
C GLY A 12 23.31 30.94 -16.02
N VAL A 13 24.19 31.12 -15.03
CA VAL A 13 23.78 31.62 -13.71
C VAL A 13 23.24 33.04 -13.80
N GLN A 14 23.88 33.94 -14.58
CA GLN A 14 23.39 35.31 -14.80
C GLN A 14 22.02 35.32 -15.48
N ALA A 15 21.84 34.49 -16.51
CA ALA A 15 20.55 34.35 -17.21
C ALA A 15 19.45 33.83 -16.28
N ALA A 16 19.76 32.84 -15.44
CA ALA A 16 18.81 32.31 -14.44
C ALA A 16 18.40 33.39 -13.42
N MET A 17 19.38 34.17 -12.90
CA MET A 17 19.11 35.29 -11.99
C MET A 17 18.26 36.38 -12.64
N ALA A 18 18.38 36.58 -13.94
CA ALA A 18 17.58 37.52 -14.72
C ALA A 18 16.20 36.97 -15.11
N GLY A 19 15.85 35.75 -14.69
CA GLY A 19 14.60 35.09 -15.03
C GLY A 19 14.55 34.50 -16.46
N ASN A 20 15.65 34.60 -17.21
CA ASN A 20 15.72 34.04 -18.56
C ASN A 20 16.12 32.56 -18.51
N HIS A 21 15.13 31.69 -18.24
CA HIS A 21 15.35 30.27 -18.03
C HIS A 21 15.77 29.52 -19.31
N ILE A 22 15.33 29.98 -20.49
CA ILE A 22 15.69 29.34 -21.78
C ILE A 22 17.18 29.53 -22.06
N ASP A 23 17.67 30.77 -21.95
CA ASP A 23 19.10 31.02 -22.16
C ASP A 23 19.95 30.38 -21.07
N ALA A 24 19.48 30.38 -19.81
CA ALA A 24 20.15 29.70 -18.72
C ALA A 24 20.35 28.20 -19.02
N GLU A 25 19.31 27.52 -19.45
CA GLU A 25 19.40 26.10 -19.84
C GLU A 25 20.38 25.88 -20.98
N ASN A 26 20.29 26.69 -22.03
CA ASN A 26 21.21 26.61 -23.18
C ASN A 26 22.66 26.79 -22.74
N PHE A 27 22.96 27.77 -21.91
CA PHE A 27 24.31 27.98 -21.40
C PHE A 27 24.79 26.84 -20.51
N PHE A 28 23.94 26.27 -19.63
CA PHE A 28 24.33 25.13 -18.81
C PHE A 28 24.61 23.89 -19.68
N ARG A 29 23.77 23.62 -20.67
CA ARG A 29 24.00 22.52 -21.63
C ARG A 29 25.27 22.70 -22.44
N GLN A 30 25.60 23.94 -22.86
CA GLN A 30 26.86 24.25 -23.52
C GLN A 30 28.06 24.05 -22.59
N ALA A 31 27.98 24.52 -21.36
CA ALA A 31 29.02 24.32 -20.34
C ALA A 31 29.35 22.83 -20.13
N ILE A 32 28.30 22.00 -20.13
CA ILE A 32 28.44 20.54 -19.99
C ILE A 32 29.09 19.91 -21.23
N LYS A 33 28.80 20.44 -22.43
CA LYS A 33 29.42 19.97 -23.67
C LYS A 33 30.90 20.36 -23.79
N GLU A 34 31.25 21.58 -23.40
CA GLU A 34 32.63 22.11 -23.44
C GLU A 34 33.54 21.39 -22.44
N ASN A 35 33.01 21.02 -21.31
CA ASN A 35 33.73 20.28 -20.28
C ASN A 35 32.84 19.16 -19.72
N ALA A 36 33.01 17.97 -20.28
CA ALA A 36 32.24 16.79 -19.86
C ALA A 36 32.39 16.44 -18.35
N THR A 37 33.46 16.93 -17.70
CA THR A 37 33.70 16.74 -16.27
C THR A 37 33.20 17.92 -15.41
N ALA A 38 32.59 18.94 -16.01
CA ALA A 38 32.06 20.08 -15.29
C ALA A 38 30.83 19.68 -14.46
N ILE A 39 31.03 19.54 -13.18
CA ILE A 39 29.98 19.16 -12.20
C ILE A 39 29.02 20.32 -11.98
N GLU A 40 29.54 21.56 -11.82
CA GLU A 40 28.75 22.75 -11.50
C GLU A 40 27.66 23.05 -12.55
N GLY A 41 27.96 22.96 -13.84
CA GLY A 41 26.98 23.15 -14.92
C GLY A 41 25.87 22.12 -14.88
N SER A 42 26.23 20.85 -14.59
CA SER A 42 25.24 19.77 -14.43
C SER A 42 24.36 20.00 -13.20
N MET A 43 24.92 20.43 -12.07
CA MET A 43 24.16 20.75 -10.86
C MET A 43 23.22 21.93 -11.07
N ASN A 44 23.66 22.98 -11.76
CA ASN A 44 22.83 24.14 -12.08
C ASN A 44 21.70 23.79 -13.06
N LEU A 45 21.93 22.88 -13.99
CA LEU A 45 20.89 22.36 -14.88
C LEU A 45 19.82 21.59 -14.09
N VAL A 46 20.24 20.71 -13.19
CA VAL A 46 19.32 19.97 -12.30
C VAL A 46 18.45 20.92 -11.49
N LYS A 47 19.06 21.94 -10.88
CA LYS A 47 18.36 23.00 -10.15
C LYS A 47 17.30 23.71 -11.01
N LEU A 48 17.70 24.16 -12.18
CA LEU A 48 16.83 24.92 -13.09
C LEU A 48 15.62 24.07 -13.51
N LEU A 49 15.85 22.82 -13.90
CA LEU A 49 14.79 21.91 -14.32
C LEU A 49 13.82 21.60 -13.19
N HIS A 50 14.32 21.37 -11.97
CA HIS A 50 13.49 21.18 -10.80
C HIS A 50 12.61 22.40 -10.51
N MET A 51 13.18 23.61 -10.52
CA MET A 51 12.45 24.85 -10.29
C MET A 51 11.35 25.10 -11.33
N GLN A 52 11.51 24.59 -12.54
CA GLN A 52 10.50 24.64 -13.61
C GLN A 52 9.44 23.53 -13.51
N GLY A 53 9.51 22.62 -12.52
CA GLY A 53 8.60 21.48 -12.41
C GLY A 53 8.83 20.38 -13.45
N ARG A 54 9.95 20.41 -14.17
CA ARG A 54 10.31 19.42 -15.21
C ARG A 54 10.95 18.19 -14.56
N HIS A 55 10.17 17.49 -13.75
CA HIS A 55 10.65 16.45 -12.85
C HIS A 55 11.35 15.28 -13.55
N ALA A 56 10.80 14.78 -14.67
CA ALA A 56 11.44 13.70 -15.44
C ALA A 56 12.81 14.10 -15.98
N GLU A 57 12.92 15.33 -16.48
CA GLU A 57 14.20 15.85 -17.00
C GLU A 57 15.19 16.15 -15.87
N THR A 58 14.69 16.54 -14.69
CA THR A 58 15.49 16.71 -13.47
C THR A 58 16.20 15.40 -13.12
N ILE A 59 15.46 14.28 -13.08
CA ILE A 59 16.02 12.95 -12.79
C ILE A 59 17.02 12.55 -13.88
N SER A 60 16.68 12.73 -15.14
CA SER A 60 17.54 12.39 -16.28
C SER A 60 18.87 13.19 -16.24
N ALA A 61 18.81 14.50 -15.92
CA ALA A 61 20.00 15.33 -15.77
C ALA A 61 20.84 14.93 -14.54
N PHE A 62 20.19 14.50 -13.48
CA PHE A 62 20.85 13.99 -12.27
C PHE A 62 21.54 12.65 -12.52
N ASP A 63 20.91 11.70 -13.23
CA ASP A 63 21.54 10.44 -13.59
C ASP A 63 22.78 10.66 -14.47
N ALA A 64 22.73 11.62 -15.40
CA ALA A 64 23.90 12.03 -16.16
C ALA A 64 25.00 12.67 -15.26
N LEU A 65 24.64 13.39 -14.20
CA LEU A 65 25.59 13.90 -13.21
C LEU A 65 26.25 12.76 -12.43
N GLN A 66 25.49 11.75 -12.03
CA GLN A 66 25.99 10.59 -11.28
C GLN A 66 27.00 9.73 -12.06
N THR A 67 27.03 9.79 -13.37
CA THR A 67 28.10 9.14 -14.15
C THR A 67 29.48 9.80 -13.94
N LYS A 68 29.51 11.01 -13.34
CA LYS A 68 30.72 11.82 -13.18
C LYS A 68 31.19 11.91 -11.74
N VAL A 69 30.26 11.78 -10.77
CA VAL A 69 30.55 11.95 -9.33
C VAL A 69 29.77 10.94 -8.51
N GLN A 70 30.34 10.56 -7.38
CA GLN A 70 29.66 9.73 -6.42
C GLN A 70 28.55 10.52 -5.71
N ILE A 71 27.44 9.85 -5.42
CA ILE A 71 26.25 10.48 -4.86
C ILE A 71 26.53 11.16 -3.50
N GLU A 72 27.41 10.58 -2.70
CA GLU A 72 27.83 11.10 -1.39
C GLU A 72 28.56 12.44 -1.48
N SER A 73 29.15 12.77 -2.65
CA SER A 73 29.83 14.03 -2.91
C SER A 73 28.91 15.11 -3.44
N ILE A 74 27.64 14.78 -3.72
CA ILE A 74 26.67 15.75 -4.24
C ILE A 74 26.08 16.57 -3.09
N HIS A 75 25.98 17.88 -3.33
CA HIS A 75 25.45 18.81 -2.31
C HIS A 75 24.03 18.39 -1.87
N PRO A 76 23.74 18.34 -0.56
CA PRO A 76 22.45 17.89 -0.02
C PRO A 76 21.23 18.56 -0.66
N GLN A 77 21.30 19.84 -0.98
CA GLN A 77 20.22 20.58 -1.64
C GLN A 77 19.84 20.00 -3.01
N ILE A 78 20.84 19.55 -3.78
CA ILE A 78 20.56 18.91 -5.09
C ILE A 78 19.89 17.55 -4.89
N LEU A 79 20.41 16.74 -3.96
CA LEU A 79 19.80 15.46 -3.61
C LEU A 79 18.35 15.63 -3.15
N TYR A 80 18.08 16.65 -2.33
CA TYR A 80 16.73 16.96 -1.86
C TYR A 80 15.79 17.33 -3.00
N MET A 81 16.22 18.22 -3.92
CA MET A 81 15.43 18.62 -5.09
C MET A 81 15.11 17.43 -6.00
N VAL A 82 16.08 16.55 -6.24
CA VAL A 82 15.90 15.35 -7.05
C VAL A 82 14.97 14.36 -6.33
N THR A 83 15.09 14.25 -5.02
CA THR A 83 14.19 13.42 -4.19
C THR A 83 12.75 13.90 -4.32
N GLN A 84 12.51 15.22 -4.22
CA GLN A 84 11.16 15.77 -4.42
C GLN A 84 10.63 15.49 -5.83
N SER A 85 11.48 15.61 -6.86
CA SER A 85 11.09 15.26 -8.23
C SER A 85 10.77 13.77 -8.37
N ALA A 86 11.54 12.91 -7.74
CA ALA A 86 11.31 11.45 -7.72
C ALA A 86 9.99 11.09 -7.02
N LEU A 87 9.70 11.73 -5.89
CA LEU A 87 8.43 11.56 -5.17
C LEU A 87 7.23 12.01 -6.00
N HIS A 88 7.36 13.14 -6.70
CA HIS A 88 6.32 13.63 -7.61
C HIS A 88 5.99 12.64 -8.73
N LEU A 89 6.98 11.91 -9.22
CA LEU A 89 6.84 10.89 -10.27
C LEU A 89 6.58 9.48 -9.72
N ALA A 90 6.40 9.32 -8.40
CA ALA A 90 6.31 8.03 -7.72
C ALA A 90 7.52 7.10 -7.95
N ASP A 91 8.70 7.66 -8.27
CA ASP A 91 9.95 6.91 -8.38
C ASP A 91 10.55 6.66 -6.99
N GLN A 92 9.99 5.67 -6.31
CA GLN A 92 10.41 5.28 -4.96
C GLN A 92 11.88 4.84 -4.91
N LYS A 93 12.42 4.25 -5.97
CA LYS A 93 13.80 3.76 -6.02
C LYS A 93 14.81 4.92 -5.94
N THR A 94 14.62 5.93 -6.77
CA THR A 94 15.47 7.14 -6.77
C THR A 94 15.30 7.91 -5.45
N ALA A 95 14.06 8.06 -4.96
CA ALA A 95 13.79 8.73 -3.70
C ALA A 95 14.46 8.03 -2.52
N LEU A 96 14.33 6.71 -2.40
CA LEU A 96 14.93 5.91 -1.32
C LEU A 96 16.46 6.01 -1.32
N ARG A 97 17.08 5.84 -2.50
CA ARG A 97 18.54 5.97 -2.66
C ARG A 97 19.03 7.33 -2.15
N ASN A 98 18.42 8.41 -2.61
CA ASN A 98 18.84 9.77 -2.26
C ASN A 98 18.58 10.09 -0.80
N LEU A 99 17.43 9.67 -0.24
CA LEU A 99 17.10 9.90 1.16
C LEU A 99 18.05 9.20 2.12
N ARG A 100 18.55 8.01 1.79
CA ARG A 100 19.58 7.34 2.60
C ARG A 100 20.85 8.18 2.70
N VAL A 101 21.30 8.74 1.59
CA VAL A 101 22.50 9.61 1.58
C VAL A 101 22.23 10.89 2.35
N LEU A 102 21.08 11.53 2.11
CA LEU A 102 20.66 12.73 2.82
C LEU A 102 20.56 12.50 4.34
N ALA A 103 20.00 11.38 4.78
CA ALA A 103 19.87 11.04 6.18
C ALA A 103 21.22 10.85 6.89
N LEU A 104 22.20 10.27 6.17
CA LEU A 104 23.57 10.13 6.68
C LEU A 104 24.31 11.47 6.74
N GLN A 105 24.09 12.34 5.75
CA GLN A 105 24.72 13.67 5.70
C GLN A 105 24.10 14.66 6.70
N ASN A 106 22.83 14.46 7.10
CA ASN A 106 22.08 15.39 7.95
C ASN A 106 21.31 14.60 9.03
N PRO A 107 22.01 13.94 9.96
CA PRO A 107 21.39 13.10 10.98
C PRO A 107 20.47 13.87 11.94
N GLU A 108 20.70 15.18 12.09
CA GLU A 108 19.89 16.09 12.93
C GLU A 108 18.60 16.57 12.23
N ASN A 109 18.47 16.36 10.93
CA ASN A 109 17.30 16.82 10.18
C ASN A 109 16.15 15.82 10.29
N SER A 110 15.24 16.06 11.23
CA SER A 110 14.07 15.22 11.49
C SER A 110 13.16 15.04 10.25
N GLU A 111 13.05 16.07 9.41
CA GLU A 111 12.23 15.99 8.19
C GLU A 111 12.75 14.89 7.23
N ILE A 112 14.07 14.90 6.99
CA ILE A 112 14.71 13.89 6.12
C ILE A 112 14.56 12.49 6.71
N GLN A 113 14.75 12.34 8.03
CA GLN A 113 14.58 11.05 8.69
C GLN A 113 13.13 10.53 8.59
N CYS A 114 12.17 11.42 8.78
CA CYS A 114 10.74 11.09 8.63
C CYS A 114 10.36 10.74 7.17
N MET A 115 10.90 11.48 6.19
CA MET A 115 10.70 11.18 4.77
C MET A 115 11.27 9.79 4.40
N LEU A 116 12.49 9.48 4.87
CA LEU A 116 13.10 8.17 4.67
C LEU A 116 12.26 7.06 5.31
N SER A 117 11.86 7.27 6.55
CA SER A 117 11.02 6.32 7.28
C SER A 117 9.71 6.04 6.54
N LYS A 118 9.03 7.08 6.04
CA LYS A 118 7.78 6.93 5.31
C LYS A 118 7.94 6.02 4.09
N ILE A 119 8.96 6.25 3.26
CA ILE A 119 9.22 5.41 2.08
C ILE A 119 9.60 3.99 2.49
N LEU A 120 10.36 3.82 3.58
CA LEU A 120 10.71 2.50 4.09
C LEU A 120 9.48 1.73 4.55
N ILE A 121 8.51 2.39 5.20
CA ILE A 121 7.22 1.79 5.58
C ILE A 121 6.44 1.38 4.33
N GLU A 122 6.29 2.27 3.35
CA GLU A 122 5.60 2.00 2.10
C GLU A 122 6.23 0.82 1.31
N SER A 123 7.55 0.65 1.45
CA SER A 123 8.31 -0.46 0.85
C SER A 123 8.37 -1.72 1.73
N GLY A 124 7.64 -1.77 2.87
CA GLY A 124 7.63 -2.90 3.81
C GLY A 124 8.92 -3.09 4.63
N ARG A 125 9.87 -2.13 4.59
CA ARG A 125 11.17 -2.18 5.29
C ARG A 125 11.07 -1.61 6.70
N LEU A 126 10.21 -2.20 7.52
CA LEU A 126 9.81 -1.65 8.80
C LEU A 126 10.92 -1.60 9.85
N LEU A 127 11.79 -2.63 9.90
CA LEU A 127 12.91 -2.66 10.86
C LEU A 127 13.97 -1.60 10.52
N GLU A 128 14.19 -1.34 9.24
CA GLU A 128 15.08 -0.25 8.82
C GLU A 128 14.49 1.11 9.16
N SER A 129 13.19 1.32 8.91
CA SER A 129 12.46 2.52 9.33
C SER A 129 12.59 2.76 10.83
N LYS A 130 12.34 1.74 11.65
CA LYS A 130 12.50 1.81 13.10
C LYS A 130 13.92 2.23 13.50
N LYS A 131 14.94 1.60 12.90
CA LYS A 131 16.35 1.93 13.20
C LYS A 131 16.70 3.38 12.87
N VAL A 132 16.25 3.88 11.72
CA VAL A 132 16.44 5.29 11.31
C VAL A 132 15.82 6.23 12.32
N LEU A 133 14.60 5.98 12.76
CA LEU A 133 13.88 6.83 13.71
C LEU A 133 14.44 6.73 15.14
N GLU A 134 14.87 5.54 15.57
CA GLU A 134 15.55 5.39 16.87
C GLU A 134 16.87 6.14 16.90
N GLN A 135 17.62 6.18 15.79
CA GLN A 135 18.82 7.00 15.66
C GLN A 135 18.48 8.51 15.68
N ALA A 136 17.45 8.94 14.97
CA ALA A 136 16.98 10.32 15.00
C ALA A 136 16.55 10.76 16.43
N MET A 137 15.93 9.86 17.20
CA MET A 137 15.59 10.12 18.60
C MET A 137 16.81 10.26 19.53
N LEU A 138 17.96 9.68 19.21
CA LEU A 138 19.19 9.90 19.97
C LEU A 138 19.71 11.35 19.82
N VAL A 139 19.44 11.96 18.67
CA VAL A 139 19.83 13.35 18.40
C VAL A 139 18.80 14.33 18.98
N ASN A 140 17.51 14.05 18.80
CA ASN A 140 16.39 14.84 19.32
C ASN A 140 15.29 13.94 19.86
N SER A 141 15.36 13.61 21.15
CA SER A 141 14.48 12.64 21.81
C SER A 141 13.01 13.03 21.89
N ASP A 142 12.69 14.30 21.64
CA ASP A 142 11.37 14.88 21.84
C ASP A 142 10.76 15.51 20.58
N ASP A 143 11.37 15.30 19.42
CA ASP A 143 10.79 15.77 18.16
C ASP A 143 9.46 15.08 17.89
N PRO A 144 8.33 15.82 17.84
CA PRO A 144 7.02 15.24 17.71
C PRO A 144 6.82 14.50 16.38
N SER A 145 7.51 14.92 15.31
CA SER A 145 7.43 14.28 14.00
C SER A 145 8.10 12.91 14.02
N VAL A 146 9.30 12.83 14.61
CA VAL A 146 10.04 11.57 14.76
C VAL A 146 9.30 10.60 15.66
N VAL A 147 8.78 11.07 16.82
CA VAL A 147 8.01 10.22 17.74
C VAL A 147 6.72 9.72 17.09
N THR A 148 6.02 10.58 16.33
CA THR A 148 4.83 10.18 15.57
C THR A 148 5.16 9.11 14.54
N GLN A 149 6.22 9.32 13.77
CA GLN A 149 6.61 8.37 12.72
C GLN A 149 7.09 7.03 13.33
N LEU A 150 7.74 7.07 14.50
CA LEU A 150 8.10 5.86 15.23
C LEU A 150 6.86 5.13 15.76
N ALA A 151 5.83 5.84 16.24
CA ALA A 151 4.58 5.24 16.67
C ALA A 151 3.88 4.53 15.50
N ILE A 152 3.85 5.15 14.33
CA ILE A 152 3.34 4.53 13.10
C ILE A 152 4.15 3.27 12.77
N THR A 153 5.48 3.35 12.77
CA THR A 153 6.36 2.21 12.47
C THR A 153 6.15 1.06 13.46
N GLU A 154 6.03 1.34 14.76
CA GLU A 154 5.77 0.31 15.76
C GLU A 154 4.37 -0.31 15.61
N SER A 155 3.36 0.49 15.21
CA SER A 155 2.04 -0.01 14.86
C SER A 155 2.09 -0.97 13.67
N GLU A 156 2.83 -0.60 12.64
CA GLU A 156 3.02 -1.40 11.44
C GLU A 156 3.80 -2.71 11.72
N LEU A 157 4.69 -2.70 12.72
CA LEU A 157 5.37 -3.89 13.24
C LEU A 157 4.49 -4.76 14.15
N GLY A 158 3.24 -4.33 14.46
CA GLY A 158 2.34 -5.02 15.39
C GLY A 158 2.64 -4.77 16.86
N ASN A 159 3.55 -3.86 17.18
CA ASN A 159 3.90 -3.48 18.55
C ASN A 159 2.91 -2.44 19.10
N TYR A 160 1.60 -2.78 19.11
CA TYR A 160 0.51 -1.85 19.41
C TYR A 160 0.63 -1.17 20.77
N ASN A 161 1.11 -1.90 21.81
CA ASN A 161 1.31 -1.31 23.13
C ASN A 161 2.36 -0.20 23.11
N LYS A 162 3.48 -0.39 22.37
CA LYS A 162 4.53 0.63 22.24
C LYS A 162 4.05 1.81 21.40
N ALA A 163 3.35 1.55 20.31
CA ALA A 163 2.74 2.58 19.47
C ALA A 163 1.78 3.45 20.28
N GLU A 164 0.89 2.83 21.06
CA GLU A 164 -0.05 3.55 21.93
C GLU A 164 0.64 4.39 22.99
N MET A 165 1.69 3.86 23.62
CA MET A 165 2.48 4.60 24.60
C MET A 165 3.10 5.86 23.99
N LEU A 166 3.62 5.78 22.76
CA LEU A 166 4.17 6.92 22.03
C LEU A 166 3.09 7.96 21.68
N HIS A 167 1.93 7.52 21.19
CA HIS A 167 0.80 8.42 20.92
C HIS A 167 0.28 9.11 22.20
N LYS A 168 0.15 8.38 23.31
CA LYS A 168 -0.23 8.96 24.61
C LYS A 168 0.80 9.99 25.10
N LYS A 169 2.11 9.70 24.97
CA LYS A 169 3.17 10.65 25.30
C LYS A 169 3.00 11.96 24.51
N LEU A 170 2.73 11.87 23.20
CA LEU A 170 2.53 13.04 22.34
C LEU A 170 1.29 13.84 22.73
N THR A 171 0.13 13.19 22.94
CA THR A 171 -1.10 13.89 23.29
C THR A 171 -1.06 14.51 24.71
N GLN A 172 -0.32 13.92 25.64
CA GLN A 172 -0.09 14.48 26.96
C GLN A 172 0.84 15.71 26.94
N LYS A 173 1.92 15.63 26.15
CA LYS A 173 2.90 16.71 26.02
C LYS A 173 2.38 17.86 25.17
N TYR A 174 1.71 17.56 24.08
CA TYR A 174 1.20 18.51 23.09
C TYR A 174 -0.33 18.53 23.07
N ARG A 175 -0.93 18.90 24.22
CA ARG A 175 -2.40 18.80 24.47
C ARG A 175 -3.26 19.58 23.48
N ASN A 176 -2.70 20.61 22.84
CA ASN A 176 -3.39 21.46 21.88
C ASN A 176 -2.84 21.29 20.45
N ALA A 177 -2.07 20.23 20.18
CA ALA A 177 -1.58 19.93 18.85
C ALA A 177 -2.56 19.02 18.11
N PHE A 178 -3.21 19.55 17.09
CA PHE A 178 -4.16 18.83 16.24
C PHE A 178 -3.61 17.48 15.76
N LEU A 179 -2.42 17.49 15.15
CA LEU A 179 -1.80 16.28 14.57
C LEU A 179 -1.56 15.17 15.61
N SER A 180 -1.25 15.52 16.86
CA SER A 180 -1.02 14.51 17.90
C SER A 180 -2.29 13.73 18.21
N HIS A 181 -3.43 14.41 18.34
CA HIS A 181 -4.72 13.78 18.57
C HIS A 181 -5.25 13.08 17.32
N PHE A 182 -5.05 13.68 16.15
CA PHE A 182 -5.50 13.12 14.88
C PHE A 182 -4.79 11.78 14.59
N ASN A 183 -3.46 11.73 14.69
CA ASN A 183 -2.70 10.50 14.46
C ASN A 183 -3.00 9.43 15.51
N TYR A 184 -3.25 9.81 16.76
CA TYR A 184 -3.70 8.85 17.78
C TYR A 184 -5.09 8.31 17.45
N GLY A 185 -6.02 9.14 16.98
CA GLY A 185 -7.33 8.73 16.50
C GLY A 185 -7.23 7.71 15.36
N LEU A 186 -6.38 7.98 14.35
CA LEU A 186 -6.15 7.05 13.22
C LEU A 186 -5.57 5.70 13.70
N PHE A 187 -4.61 5.73 14.64
CA PHE A 187 -4.10 4.51 15.26
C PHE A 187 -5.20 3.70 15.96
N LEU A 188 -6.05 4.37 16.75
CA LEU A 188 -7.16 3.73 17.45
C LEU A 188 -8.20 3.11 16.49
N VAL A 189 -8.49 3.79 15.36
CA VAL A 189 -9.31 3.22 14.28
C VAL A 189 -8.69 1.92 13.74
N ASN A 190 -7.38 1.94 13.50
CA ASN A 190 -6.65 0.78 12.96
C ASN A 190 -6.71 -0.44 13.89
N ILE A 191 -6.67 -0.24 15.20
CA ILE A 191 -6.78 -1.34 16.19
C ILE A 191 -8.23 -1.67 16.60
N GLY A 192 -9.23 -0.95 16.06
CA GLY A 192 -10.66 -1.21 16.30
C GLY A 192 -11.28 -0.48 17.51
N GLU A 193 -10.54 0.42 18.17
CA GLU A 193 -10.95 1.19 19.36
C GLU A 193 -11.76 2.45 18.96
N GLN A 194 -12.96 2.26 18.39
CA GLN A 194 -13.72 3.31 17.71
C GLN A 194 -14.19 4.45 18.63
N GLU A 195 -14.70 4.14 19.83
CA GLU A 195 -15.17 5.16 20.80
C GLU A 195 -14.01 6.07 21.24
N ARG A 196 -12.85 5.48 21.47
CA ARG A 196 -11.64 6.24 21.82
C ARG A 196 -11.14 7.07 20.66
N ALA A 197 -11.22 6.53 19.42
CA ALA A 197 -10.88 7.27 18.21
C ALA A 197 -11.80 8.48 18.02
N LEU A 198 -13.10 8.29 18.20
CA LEU A 198 -14.09 9.38 18.14
C LEU A 198 -13.72 10.51 19.11
N SER A 199 -13.42 10.18 20.36
CA SER A 199 -12.99 11.17 21.37
C SER A 199 -11.73 11.94 20.94
N CYS A 200 -10.79 11.29 20.25
CA CYS A 200 -9.60 11.95 19.73
C CYS A 200 -9.95 12.94 18.58
N PHE A 201 -10.83 12.55 17.65
CA PHE A 201 -11.25 13.44 16.56
C PHE A 201 -12.14 14.58 17.03
N GLU A 202 -12.99 14.36 18.03
CA GLU A 202 -13.73 15.44 18.70
C GLU A 202 -12.79 16.44 19.37
N ARG A 203 -11.70 15.94 19.99
CA ARG A 203 -10.66 16.83 20.51
C ARG A 203 -9.97 17.62 19.40
N CYS A 204 -9.75 17.03 18.24
CA CYS A 204 -9.25 17.75 17.07
C CYS A 204 -10.16 18.91 16.66
N LYS A 205 -11.49 18.72 16.67
CA LYS A 205 -12.47 19.78 16.39
C LYS A 205 -12.48 20.88 17.46
N GLN A 206 -12.23 20.56 18.73
CA GLN A 206 -12.08 21.59 19.76
C GLN A 206 -10.83 22.44 19.54
N ILE A 207 -9.75 21.87 18.99
CA ILE A 207 -8.51 22.59 18.69
C ILE A 207 -8.64 23.40 17.39
N VAL A 208 -9.20 22.79 16.33
CA VAL A 208 -9.44 23.42 15.04
C VAL A 208 -10.89 23.14 14.61
N PRO A 209 -11.85 24.05 14.93
CA PRO A 209 -13.29 23.79 14.75
C PRO A 209 -13.73 23.43 13.32
N ASN A 210 -13.05 23.94 12.31
CA ASN A 210 -13.38 23.73 10.89
C ASN A 210 -12.39 22.80 10.17
N ALA A 211 -11.71 21.90 10.90
CA ALA A 211 -10.79 20.95 10.28
C ALA A 211 -11.59 19.88 9.50
N PRO A 212 -11.55 19.86 8.17
CA PRO A 212 -12.33 18.94 7.35
C PRO A 212 -11.89 17.49 7.59
N GLU A 213 -10.59 17.27 7.86
CA GLU A 213 -10.03 15.94 8.08
C GLU A 213 -10.62 15.28 9.34
N ALA A 214 -10.73 16.03 10.44
CA ALA A 214 -11.32 15.52 11.68
C ALA A 214 -12.82 15.29 11.51
N GLN A 215 -13.51 16.22 10.83
CA GLN A 215 -14.93 16.09 10.53
C GLN A 215 -15.20 14.84 9.68
N GLU A 216 -14.39 14.59 8.65
CA GLU A 216 -14.50 13.40 7.80
C GLU A 216 -14.32 12.11 8.60
N GLN A 217 -13.34 12.05 9.52
CA GLN A 217 -13.14 10.85 10.34
C GLN A 217 -14.29 10.65 11.35
N ILE A 218 -14.80 11.71 11.96
CA ILE A 218 -15.99 11.65 12.82
C ILE A 218 -17.18 11.16 12.01
N GLU A 219 -17.42 11.72 10.85
CA GLU A 219 -18.50 11.29 9.99
C GLU A 219 -18.35 9.83 9.55
N LYS A 220 -17.14 9.37 9.23
CA LYS A 220 -16.86 7.95 8.94
C LYS A 220 -17.13 7.04 10.13
N LEU A 221 -16.86 7.49 11.36
CA LEU A 221 -17.13 6.73 12.58
C LEU A 221 -18.60 6.80 13.01
N LEU A 222 -19.25 7.94 12.81
CA LEU A 222 -20.67 8.18 13.13
C LEU A 222 -21.59 7.88 11.95
N ARG A 223 -21.17 8.16 10.72
CA ARG A 223 -21.84 7.58 9.55
C ARG A 223 -21.63 6.11 9.66
N SER A 224 -22.46 5.66 10.04
CA SER A 224 -23.13 4.42 9.90
C SER A 224 -23.20 3.85 8.47
N GLU A 225 -22.16 4.04 7.61
CA GLU A 225 -21.81 3.01 6.64
C GLU A 225 -21.73 1.67 7.39
N LYS A 226 -21.12 1.69 8.56
CA LYS A 226 -21.11 0.54 9.47
C LYS A 226 -22.49 0.22 10.03
N ASN A 227 -23.28 1.20 10.43
CA ASN A 227 -24.61 0.91 10.95
C ASN A 227 -25.56 0.47 9.82
N CYS A 228 -25.52 1.12 8.66
CA CYS A 228 -26.32 0.71 7.52
C CYS A 228 -25.94 -0.69 7.02
N LEU A 229 -24.65 -0.98 6.84
CA LEU A 229 -24.18 -2.32 6.48
C LEU A 229 -24.40 -3.33 7.60
N ILE A 230 -24.19 -2.97 8.88
CA ILE A 230 -24.50 -3.82 10.03
C ILE A 230 -25.99 -4.15 10.04
N GLU A 231 -26.86 -3.17 9.88
CA GLU A 231 -28.32 -3.40 9.82
C GLU A 231 -28.68 -4.29 8.62
N ILE A 232 -28.12 -4.05 7.44
CA ILE A 232 -28.32 -4.89 6.27
C ILE A 232 -27.89 -6.33 6.56
N TYR A 233 -26.70 -6.54 7.12
CA TYR A 233 -26.22 -7.89 7.44
C TYR A 233 -27.02 -8.54 8.59
N GLN A 234 -27.56 -7.77 9.55
CA GLN A 234 -28.49 -8.29 10.57
C GLN A 234 -29.82 -8.77 9.97
N HIS A 235 -30.32 -8.10 8.91
CA HIS A 235 -31.48 -8.57 8.17
C HIS A 235 -31.15 -9.77 7.29
N ILE A 236 -29.95 -9.82 6.69
CA ILE A 236 -29.45 -11.01 5.97
C ILE A 236 -29.41 -12.23 6.89
N GLU A 237 -28.87 -12.10 8.10
CA GLU A 237 -28.84 -13.18 9.11
C GLU A 237 -30.23 -13.68 9.53
N LYS A 238 -31.25 -12.83 9.42
CA LYS A 238 -32.64 -13.15 9.71
C LYS A 238 -33.43 -13.61 8.47
N GLU A 239 -32.80 -13.64 7.30
CA GLU A 239 -33.43 -13.90 6.01
C GLU A 239 -34.61 -12.96 5.69
N ASP A 240 -34.56 -11.73 6.23
CA ASP A 240 -35.55 -10.68 6.00
C ASP A 240 -35.23 -9.91 4.71
N TRP A 241 -35.38 -10.59 3.59
CA TRP A 241 -34.95 -10.13 2.27
C TRP A 241 -35.64 -8.85 1.83
N HIS A 242 -36.87 -8.61 2.26
CA HIS A 242 -37.59 -7.38 1.95
C HIS A 242 -36.92 -6.14 2.57
N GLU A 243 -36.56 -6.21 3.85
CA GLU A 243 -35.84 -5.09 4.50
C GLU A 243 -34.41 -4.97 3.98
N VAL A 244 -33.74 -6.06 3.58
CA VAL A 244 -32.43 -6.01 2.92
C VAL A 244 -32.52 -5.24 1.61
N GLU A 245 -33.46 -5.60 0.72
CA GLU A 245 -33.68 -4.93 -0.57
C GLU A 245 -33.96 -3.43 -0.36
N LYS A 246 -34.90 -3.09 0.51
CA LYS A 246 -35.28 -1.74 0.83
C LYS A 246 -34.09 -0.90 1.33
N LYS A 247 -33.34 -1.42 2.31
CA LYS A 247 -32.17 -0.72 2.87
C LYS A 247 -31.06 -0.56 1.84
N LEU A 248 -30.83 -1.52 0.95
CA LEU A 248 -29.86 -1.39 -0.14
C LEU A 248 -30.26 -0.28 -1.12
N ILE A 249 -31.57 -0.17 -1.46
CA ILE A 249 -32.06 0.90 -2.33
C ILE A 249 -31.92 2.27 -1.66
N GLU A 250 -32.35 2.40 -0.41
CA GLU A 250 -32.34 3.65 0.35
C GLU A 250 -30.91 4.19 0.57
N ASN A 251 -29.93 3.28 0.70
CA ASN A 251 -28.55 3.63 1.03
C ASN A 251 -27.54 3.43 -0.13
N LYS A 252 -28.02 3.22 -1.34
CA LYS A 252 -27.17 2.90 -2.51
C LYS A 252 -26.05 3.91 -2.75
N GLU A 253 -26.32 5.19 -2.55
CA GLU A 253 -25.33 6.26 -2.74
C GLU A 253 -24.32 6.37 -1.56
N LEU A 254 -24.64 5.74 -0.43
CA LEU A 254 -23.83 5.75 0.79
C LEU A 254 -22.91 4.53 0.90
N ILE A 255 -23.22 3.44 0.18
CA ILE A 255 -22.49 2.18 0.22
C ILE A 255 -21.50 2.13 -0.94
N GLU A 256 -20.23 1.84 -0.63
CA GLU A 256 -19.22 1.64 -1.66
C GLU A 256 -19.63 0.52 -2.65
N PRO A 257 -19.37 0.67 -3.95
CA PRO A 257 -19.89 -0.26 -4.97
C PRO A 257 -19.57 -1.74 -4.71
N ILE A 258 -18.38 -2.05 -4.23
CA ILE A 258 -17.98 -3.43 -3.92
C ILE A 258 -18.77 -3.99 -2.74
N GLN A 259 -19.00 -3.20 -1.70
CA GLN A 259 -19.80 -3.59 -0.53
C GLN A 259 -21.28 -3.73 -0.88
N PHE A 260 -21.82 -2.84 -1.74
CA PHE A 260 -23.17 -2.94 -2.27
C PHE A 260 -23.38 -4.27 -2.99
N TRP A 261 -22.50 -4.61 -3.94
CA TRP A 261 -22.62 -5.85 -4.69
C TRP A 261 -22.33 -7.09 -3.85
N ALA A 262 -21.51 -6.98 -2.80
CA ALA A 262 -21.34 -8.06 -1.83
C ALA A 262 -22.62 -8.36 -1.07
N ALA A 263 -23.36 -7.34 -0.64
CA ALA A 263 -24.64 -7.50 0.03
C ALA A 263 -25.73 -8.00 -0.94
N VAL A 264 -25.75 -7.53 -2.18
CA VAL A 264 -26.67 -8.04 -3.22
C VAL A 264 -26.42 -9.53 -3.50
N ASN A 265 -25.17 -9.99 -3.45
CA ASN A 265 -24.83 -11.41 -3.63
C ASN A 265 -25.43 -12.34 -2.57
N GLU A 266 -25.75 -11.84 -1.39
CA GLU A 266 -26.40 -12.62 -0.32
C GLU A 266 -27.91 -12.82 -0.54
N LEU A 267 -28.54 -12.00 -1.39
CA LEU A 267 -29.98 -12.08 -1.69
C LEU A 267 -30.34 -13.32 -2.53
N PRO A 268 -31.62 -13.78 -2.45
CA PRO A 268 -32.17 -14.72 -3.43
C PRO A 268 -32.03 -14.20 -4.88
N GLN A 269 -31.86 -15.09 -5.83
CA GLN A 269 -31.59 -14.73 -7.22
C GLN A 269 -32.67 -13.80 -7.83
N GLU A 270 -33.94 -13.99 -7.47
CA GLU A 270 -35.04 -13.16 -7.93
C GLU A 270 -34.93 -11.70 -7.44
N ASP A 271 -34.42 -11.49 -6.23
CA ASP A 271 -34.23 -10.15 -5.64
C ASP A 271 -32.96 -9.50 -6.17
N GLN A 272 -31.92 -10.28 -6.47
CA GLN A 272 -30.73 -9.78 -7.16
C GLN A 272 -31.10 -9.14 -8.51
N VAL A 273 -31.97 -9.75 -9.27
CA VAL A 273 -32.45 -9.24 -10.58
C VAL A 273 -33.21 -7.92 -10.42
N LYS A 274 -34.02 -7.77 -9.38
CA LYS A 274 -34.77 -6.52 -9.09
C LYS A 274 -33.84 -5.34 -8.84
N LEU A 275 -32.68 -5.58 -8.21
CA LEU A 275 -31.66 -4.56 -7.96
C LEU A 275 -30.79 -4.24 -9.20
N GLY A 276 -31.17 -4.73 -10.37
CA GLY A 276 -30.50 -4.47 -11.64
C GLY A 276 -29.22 -5.28 -11.82
N SER A 277 -29.10 -6.41 -11.12
CA SER A 277 -28.02 -7.36 -11.34
C SER A 277 -28.21 -8.04 -12.69
N ILE A 278 -27.32 -7.75 -13.63
CA ILE A 278 -27.14 -8.49 -14.88
C ILE A 278 -26.04 -9.56 -14.71
N VAL A 279 -25.56 -9.75 -13.50
CA VAL A 279 -24.39 -10.55 -13.19
C VAL A 279 -24.83 -11.83 -12.49
N ASP A 280 -24.36 -12.92 -13.03
CA ASP A 280 -24.41 -14.20 -12.34
C ASP A 280 -23.35 -14.19 -11.22
N PHE A 281 -23.81 -14.21 -9.97
CA PHE A 281 -22.94 -14.27 -8.79
C PHE A 281 -22.45 -15.69 -8.47
N ASP A 282 -22.84 -16.70 -9.28
CA ASP A 282 -22.39 -18.07 -9.05
C ASP A 282 -20.86 -18.16 -9.03
N PRO A 283 -20.25 -18.59 -7.91
CA PRO A 283 -18.81 -18.76 -7.82
C PRO A 283 -18.23 -19.71 -8.89
N GLU A 284 -19.01 -20.66 -9.42
CA GLU A 284 -18.58 -21.51 -10.53
C GLU A 284 -18.26 -20.71 -11.80
N VAL A 285 -19.01 -19.65 -12.04
CA VAL A 285 -18.83 -18.74 -13.18
C VAL A 285 -17.80 -17.64 -12.86
N GLN A 286 -17.79 -17.17 -11.60
CA GLN A 286 -16.99 -16.00 -11.22
C GLN A 286 -15.56 -16.34 -10.86
N VAL A 287 -15.27 -17.51 -10.31
CA VAL A 287 -13.92 -17.86 -9.84
C VAL A 287 -13.13 -18.54 -10.96
N LYS A 288 -11.97 -17.98 -11.28
CA LYS A 288 -11.04 -18.52 -12.29
C LYS A 288 -9.75 -18.99 -11.63
N THR A 289 -9.26 -20.15 -12.04
CA THR A 289 -7.92 -20.65 -11.67
C THR A 289 -6.97 -20.52 -12.85
N VAL A 290 -5.72 -20.13 -12.58
CA VAL A 290 -4.69 -19.92 -13.59
C VAL A 290 -3.37 -20.51 -13.10
N GLU A 291 -2.70 -21.29 -13.93
CA GLU A 291 -1.34 -21.76 -13.70
C GLU A 291 -0.36 -20.65 -14.14
N LEU A 292 0.33 -20.02 -13.18
CA LEU A 292 1.22 -18.89 -13.49
C LEU A 292 2.61 -19.33 -13.94
N TYR A 293 3.02 -20.55 -13.58
CA TYR A 293 4.34 -21.08 -13.89
C TYR A 293 4.24 -22.41 -14.64
N SER A 294 5.04 -22.58 -15.65
CA SER A 294 5.18 -23.88 -16.33
C SER A 294 5.75 -24.94 -15.37
N ALA A 295 5.52 -26.21 -15.68
CA ALA A 295 6.04 -27.31 -14.87
C ALA A 295 7.58 -27.29 -14.70
N LEU A 296 8.29 -26.76 -15.71
CA LEU A 296 9.76 -26.68 -15.72
C LEU A 296 10.30 -25.61 -14.78
N GLU A 297 9.65 -24.44 -14.72
CA GLU A 297 10.12 -23.29 -13.95
C GLU A 297 9.55 -23.27 -12.52
N ARG A 298 8.40 -23.91 -12.29
CA ARG A 298 7.61 -23.87 -11.05
C ARG A 298 8.45 -24.07 -9.81
N LYS A 299 9.21 -25.17 -9.74
CA LYS A 299 9.98 -25.52 -8.53
C LYS A 299 10.98 -24.44 -8.13
N LYS A 300 11.67 -23.85 -9.11
CA LYS A 300 12.64 -22.79 -8.88
C LYS A 300 11.95 -21.49 -8.47
N CYS A 301 10.98 -21.04 -9.26
CA CYS A 301 10.29 -19.78 -9.01
C CYS A 301 9.55 -19.76 -7.67
N LEU A 302 8.89 -20.86 -7.30
CA LEU A 302 8.24 -20.96 -6.00
C LEU A 302 9.26 -21.04 -4.85
N GLY A 303 10.41 -21.70 -5.03
CA GLY A 303 11.49 -21.70 -4.05
C GLY A 303 12.00 -20.28 -3.77
N ASP A 304 12.29 -19.51 -4.83
CA ASP A 304 12.74 -18.12 -4.72
C ASP A 304 11.68 -17.25 -4.00
N LEU A 305 10.38 -17.46 -4.25
CA LEU A 305 9.30 -16.77 -3.57
C LEU A 305 9.17 -17.18 -2.08
N VAL A 306 9.36 -18.46 -1.74
CA VAL A 306 9.39 -18.92 -0.33
C VAL A 306 10.48 -18.19 0.43
N ASP A 307 11.67 -18.03 -0.17
CA ASP A 307 12.79 -17.34 0.46
C ASP A 307 12.46 -15.84 0.67
N VAL A 308 11.82 -15.20 -0.30
CA VAL A 308 11.34 -13.80 -0.14
C VAL A 308 10.35 -13.70 1.04
N VAL A 309 9.36 -14.59 1.10
CA VAL A 309 8.35 -14.56 2.19
C VAL A 309 9.01 -14.77 3.54
N LYS A 310 9.91 -15.75 3.68
CA LYS A 310 10.61 -16.04 4.95
C LYS A 310 11.49 -14.87 5.43
N ASN A 311 12.02 -14.07 4.50
CA ASN A 311 12.84 -12.90 4.80
C ASN A 311 12.02 -11.60 4.88
N THR A 312 10.68 -11.67 4.83
CA THR A 312 9.81 -10.50 4.93
C THR A 312 9.71 -10.03 6.38
N GLU A 313 10.24 -8.84 6.65
CA GLU A 313 10.30 -8.25 8.00
C GLU A 313 8.93 -7.89 8.58
N SER A 314 7.95 -7.65 7.72
CA SER A 314 6.61 -7.16 8.09
C SER A 314 5.59 -8.28 8.39
N LEU A 315 6.02 -9.52 8.60
CA LEU A 315 5.13 -10.62 8.97
C LEU A 315 4.67 -10.50 10.43
N ILE A 316 3.37 -10.25 10.64
CA ILE A 316 2.75 -10.03 11.94
C ILE A 316 1.77 -11.15 12.25
N TRP A 317 1.91 -11.76 13.43
CA TRP A 317 0.99 -12.78 13.92
C TRP A 317 -0.38 -12.20 14.25
N ASN A 318 -1.45 -12.81 13.72
CA ASN A 318 -2.84 -12.37 13.93
C ASN A 318 -3.02 -10.86 13.76
N ARG A 319 -2.47 -10.30 12.69
CA ARG A 319 -2.45 -8.86 12.43
C ARG A 319 -3.81 -8.22 12.66
N ALA A 320 -3.85 -7.15 13.47
CA ALA A 320 -5.09 -6.45 13.80
C ALA A 320 -5.81 -5.92 12.54
N GLY A 321 -7.14 -5.97 12.55
CA GLY A 321 -7.95 -5.53 11.42
C GLY A 321 -7.90 -6.42 10.17
N LYS A 322 -7.18 -7.56 10.22
CA LYS A 322 -7.06 -8.49 9.09
C LYS A 322 -7.76 -9.84 9.39
N PRO A 323 -8.21 -10.56 8.34
CA PRO A 323 -8.98 -11.79 8.51
C PRO A 323 -8.14 -12.99 8.97
N THR A 324 -6.82 -12.94 8.86
CA THR A 324 -5.90 -14.05 9.20
C THR A 324 -5.94 -14.38 10.69
N ARG A 325 -6.10 -15.67 11.02
CA ARG A 325 -6.07 -16.25 12.37
C ARG A 325 -5.12 -17.42 12.41
N CYS A 326 -4.41 -17.58 13.54
CA CYS A 326 -3.34 -18.56 13.73
C CYS A 326 -2.33 -18.55 12.57
N GLY A 327 -1.96 -17.36 12.13
CA GLY A 327 -1.06 -17.16 11.01
C GLY A 327 -0.41 -15.77 11.00
N LEU A 328 0.57 -15.63 10.13
CA LEU A 328 1.29 -14.39 9.88
C LEU A 328 0.75 -13.74 8.61
N GLN A 329 0.65 -12.42 8.61
CA GLN A 329 0.32 -11.61 7.43
C GLN A 329 1.26 -10.42 7.36
N SER A 330 1.83 -10.19 6.17
CA SER A 330 2.73 -9.06 5.92
C SER A 330 1.96 -7.78 5.56
N HIS A 331 2.73 -6.69 5.43
CA HIS A 331 2.37 -5.50 4.66
C HIS A 331 2.45 -5.76 3.16
N GLU A 332 2.32 -4.67 2.39
CA GLU A 332 2.56 -4.63 0.95
C GLU A 332 3.97 -5.17 0.62
N ILE A 333 4.05 -6.13 -0.30
CA ILE A 333 5.33 -6.71 -0.73
C ILE A 333 5.55 -6.65 -2.24
N LEU A 334 4.52 -6.34 -3.02
CA LEU A 334 4.63 -6.32 -4.48
C LEU A 334 5.15 -4.97 -4.97
N LYS A 335 4.65 -3.86 -4.39
CA LYS A 335 5.03 -2.52 -4.79
C LYS A 335 6.46 -2.18 -4.34
N GLY A 336 7.28 -1.69 -5.28
CA GLY A 336 8.64 -1.23 -4.97
C GLY A 336 9.64 -2.33 -4.60
N SER A 337 9.30 -3.60 -4.75
CA SER A 337 10.20 -4.71 -4.45
C SER A 337 11.41 -4.73 -5.39
N GLU A 338 12.60 -4.92 -4.84
CA GLU A 338 13.84 -5.11 -5.61
C GLU A 338 14.06 -6.58 -6.02
N SER A 339 13.32 -7.52 -5.43
CA SER A 339 13.42 -8.96 -5.72
C SER A 339 13.00 -9.27 -7.15
N ASN A 340 13.85 -9.95 -7.90
CA ASN A 340 13.52 -10.41 -9.26
C ASN A 340 12.36 -11.41 -9.25
N ALA A 341 12.24 -12.24 -8.22
CA ALA A 341 11.13 -13.19 -8.07
C ALA A 341 9.79 -12.45 -7.91
N ILE A 342 9.77 -11.36 -7.12
CA ILE A 342 8.56 -10.53 -6.98
C ILE A 342 8.24 -9.77 -8.25
N LYS A 343 9.25 -9.22 -8.94
CA LYS A 343 9.03 -8.52 -10.23
C LYS A 343 8.44 -9.43 -11.29
N ASP A 344 8.94 -10.65 -11.44
CA ASP A 344 8.39 -11.65 -12.36
C ASP A 344 6.94 -12.01 -11.95
N LEU A 345 6.71 -12.25 -10.67
CA LEU A 345 5.37 -12.52 -10.14
C LEU A 345 4.40 -11.36 -10.42
N CYS A 346 4.82 -10.10 -10.20
CA CYS A 346 3.98 -8.93 -10.47
C CYS A 346 3.52 -8.86 -11.93
N ILE A 347 4.42 -9.10 -12.89
CA ILE A 347 4.08 -9.10 -14.32
C ILE A 347 3.02 -10.15 -14.62
N ARG A 348 3.18 -11.37 -14.10
CA ARG A 348 2.24 -12.48 -14.31
C ARG A 348 0.88 -12.23 -13.66
N LEU A 349 0.87 -11.72 -12.42
CA LEU A 349 -0.35 -11.42 -11.69
C LEU A 349 -1.10 -10.23 -12.31
N ASP A 350 -0.42 -9.16 -12.70
CA ASP A 350 -1.03 -8.00 -13.33
C ASP A 350 -1.69 -8.38 -14.67
N THR A 351 -0.99 -9.17 -15.49
CA THR A 351 -1.53 -9.69 -16.75
C THR A 351 -2.78 -10.52 -16.49
N ALA A 352 -2.72 -11.51 -15.60
CA ALA A 352 -3.84 -12.40 -15.32
C ALA A 352 -5.05 -11.65 -14.73
N ALA A 353 -4.81 -10.68 -13.82
CA ALA A 353 -5.87 -9.89 -13.20
C ALA A 353 -6.57 -8.95 -14.19
N ARG A 354 -5.81 -8.31 -15.10
CA ARG A 354 -6.38 -7.45 -16.14
C ARG A 354 -7.19 -8.26 -17.16
N GLU A 355 -6.66 -9.37 -17.66
CA GLU A 355 -7.39 -10.27 -18.55
C GLU A 355 -8.66 -10.80 -17.91
N TYR A 356 -8.60 -11.11 -16.59
CA TYR A 356 -9.76 -11.53 -15.83
C TYR A 356 -10.82 -10.41 -15.78
N MET A 357 -10.41 -9.18 -15.45
CA MET A 357 -11.29 -8.01 -15.33
C MET A 357 -11.94 -7.64 -16.66
N GLU A 358 -11.23 -7.74 -17.78
CA GLU A 358 -11.76 -7.44 -19.11
C GLU A 358 -12.91 -8.36 -19.53
N ASN A 359 -13.00 -9.54 -18.94
CA ASN A 359 -14.08 -10.50 -19.17
C ASN A 359 -15.24 -10.37 -18.15
N LYS A 360 -15.25 -9.30 -17.33
CA LYS A 360 -16.25 -9.08 -16.26
C LYS A 360 -16.92 -7.70 -16.40
N PRO A 361 -18.09 -7.60 -17.07
CA PRO A 361 -18.75 -6.32 -17.35
C PRO A 361 -19.02 -5.47 -16.10
N LEU A 362 -19.40 -6.10 -14.96
CA LEU A 362 -19.64 -5.37 -13.72
C LEU A 362 -18.37 -4.71 -13.19
N LEU A 363 -17.24 -5.43 -13.23
CA LEU A 363 -15.96 -4.87 -12.77
C LEU A 363 -15.50 -3.72 -13.67
N GLN A 364 -15.72 -3.82 -14.98
CA GLN A 364 -15.45 -2.72 -15.91
C GLN A 364 -16.31 -1.49 -15.57
N LYS A 365 -17.61 -1.68 -15.32
CA LYS A 365 -18.52 -0.59 -14.94
C LYS A 365 -18.06 0.08 -13.62
N ILE A 366 -17.67 -0.68 -12.61
CA ILE A 366 -17.16 -0.15 -11.34
C ILE A 366 -15.83 0.59 -11.56
N ARG A 367 -14.93 0.03 -12.39
CA ARG A 367 -13.67 0.69 -12.79
C ARG A 367 -13.93 2.06 -13.40
N ASP A 368 -14.85 2.15 -14.34
CA ASP A 368 -15.10 3.37 -15.11
C ASP A 368 -15.72 4.50 -14.27
N GLN A 369 -16.37 4.15 -13.16
CA GLN A 369 -16.88 5.12 -12.17
C GLN A 369 -15.77 5.81 -11.36
N LYS A 370 -14.62 5.18 -11.20
CA LYS A 370 -13.48 5.71 -10.44
C LYS A 370 -12.39 6.18 -11.43
N ARG A 371 -11.79 7.35 -11.20
CA ARG A 371 -10.68 7.86 -12.02
C ARG A 371 -9.36 7.16 -11.66
N GLY A 372 -8.52 6.88 -12.65
CA GLY A 372 -7.19 6.28 -12.49
C GLY A 372 -7.08 4.88 -13.08
N ASN A 373 -5.85 4.40 -13.26
CA ASN A 373 -5.57 3.03 -13.68
C ASN A 373 -5.48 2.12 -12.45
N PRO A 374 -6.09 0.93 -12.46
CA PRO A 374 -5.94 -0.02 -11.37
C PRO A 374 -4.48 -0.45 -11.20
N GLU A 375 -4.03 -0.56 -9.94
CA GLU A 375 -2.69 -0.97 -9.55
C GLU A 375 -2.71 -2.28 -8.80
N LEU A 376 -1.67 -3.11 -9.02
CA LEU A 376 -1.48 -4.34 -8.28
C LEU A 376 -0.92 -4.05 -6.88
N SER A 377 -1.51 -4.69 -5.87
CA SER A 377 -1.08 -4.64 -4.48
C SER A 377 -1.15 -6.05 -3.90
N GLY A 378 -0.25 -6.43 -2.97
CA GLY A 378 -0.30 -7.76 -2.40
C GLY A 378 0.55 -7.95 -1.15
N TRP A 379 0.24 -9.02 -0.42
CA TRP A 379 0.85 -9.36 0.86
C TRP A 379 1.00 -10.88 1.03
N CYS A 380 2.00 -11.28 1.81
CA CYS A 380 2.17 -12.68 2.19
C CYS A 380 1.17 -13.09 3.27
N VAL A 381 0.71 -14.34 3.21
CA VAL A 381 -0.01 -15.02 4.27
C VAL A 381 0.66 -16.36 4.54
N VAL A 382 1.07 -16.57 5.80
CA VAL A 382 1.64 -17.83 6.27
C VAL A 382 0.73 -18.38 7.35
N LEU A 383 -0.01 -19.43 7.02
CA LEU A 383 -0.86 -20.14 7.98
C LEU A 383 -0.08 -21.24 8.66
N LYS A 384 -0.28 -21.36 9.96
CA LYS A 384 0.24 -22.43 10.81
C LYS A 384 -0.90 -23.31 11.30
N LYS A 385 -0.63 -24.34 12.07
CA LYS A 385 -1.65 -25.24 12.65
C LYS A 385 -2.82 -24.47 13.26
N GLY A 386 -4.02 -24.80 12.88
CA GLY A 386 -5.25 -24.07 13.21
C GLY A 386 -5.47 -22.80 12.41
N GLY A 387 -4.55 -22.48 11.46
CA GLY A 387 -4.56 -21.24 10.69
C GLY A 387 -5.64 -21.22 9.62
N TYR A 388 -6.32 -20.06 9.50
CA TYR A 388 -7.34 -19.81 8.50
C TYR A 388 -7.53 -18.30 8.27
N GLN A 389 -8.28 -17.96 7.24
CA GLN A 389 -8.81 -16.60 7.05
C GLN A 389 -10.32 -16.61 7.27
N LYS A 390 -10.81 -15.71 8.12
CA LYS A 390 -12.25 -15.52 8.34
C LYS A 390 -12.90 -15.05 7.05
N ARG A 391 -14.21 -15.31 6.90
CA ARG A 391 -15.04 -14.75 5.83
C ARG A 391 -14.88 -13.25 5.72
N HIS A 392 -14.55 -12.75 4.54
CA HIS A 392 -14.32 -11.34 4.25
C HIS A 392 -14.43 -11.03 2.75
N ILE A 393 -14.46 -9.74 2.44
CA ILE A 393 -14.38 -9.16 1.09
C ILE A 393 -13.24 -8.14 1.05
N HIS A 394 -12.94 -7.62 -0.15
CA HIS A 394 -11.94 -6.56 -0.33
C HIS A 394 -12.61 -5.30 -0.91
N PRO A 395 -13.18 -4.40 -0.07
CA PRO A 395 -14.03 -3.29 -0.52
C PRO A 395 -13.33 -2.28 -1.42
N ASP A 396 -12.01 -2.12 -1.27
CA ASP A 396 -11.21 -1.13 -2.02
C ASP A 396 -10.65 -1.67 -3.34
N SER A 397 -11.06 -2.88 -3.74
CA SER A 397 -10.43 -3.61 -4.85
C SER A 397 -11.46 -4.01 -5.91
N LEU A 398 -11.02 -4.17 -7.16
CA LEU A 398 -11.84 -4.67 -8.26
C LEU A 398 -11.72 -6.19 -8.39
N VAL A 399 -10.50 -6.68 -8.47
CA VAL A 399 -10.16 -8.10 -8.56
C VAL A 399 -9.32 -8.46 -7.35
N SER A 400 -9.66 -9.57 -6.73
CA SER A 400 -8.87 -10.19 -5.67
C SER A 400 -8.36 -11.55 -6.13
N GLY A 401 -7.27 -11.99 -5.55
CA GLY A 401 -6.74 -13.30 -5.84
C GLY A 401 -5.70 -13.77 -4.84
N VAL A 402 -5.30 -15.01 -5.00
CA VAL A 402 -4.28 -15.66 -4.20
C VAL A 402 -3.46 -16.60 -5.08
N ILE A 403 -2.13 -16.55 -4.95
CA ILE A 403 -1.23 -17.58 -5.49
C ILE A 403 -0.69 -18.43 -4.35
N TYR A 404 -0.71 -19.74 -4.53
CA TYR A 404 -0.19 -20.71 -3.57
C TYR A 404 1.28 -21.01 -3.87
N ILE A 405 2.14 -20.77 -2.89
CA ILE A 405 3.60 -20.87 -3.04
C ILE A 405 4.13 -22.15 -2.41
N LYS A 406 3.64 -22.47 -1.20
CA LYS A 406 3.97 -23.69 -0.48
C LYS A 406 2.73 -24.24 0.21
N LEU A 407 2.50 -25.53 0.06
CA LEU A 407 1.42 -26.24 0.72
C LEU A 407 1.97 -27.27 1.72
N PRO A 408 1.22 -27.61 2.79
CA PRO A 408 1.58 -28.68 3.68
C PRO A 408 1.68 -30.02 2.93
N THR A 409 2.72 -30.82 3.25
CA THR A 409 2.95 -32.13 2.62
C THR A 409 1.89 -33.16 3.00
N GLU A 410 1.24 -33.02 4.15
CA GLU A 410 0.23 -33.94 4.69
C GLU A 410 -1.23 -33.48 4.46
N SER A 411 -1.46 -32.39 3.74
CA SER A 411 -2.83 -31.92 3.44
C SER A 411 -3.59 -32.81 2.45
N ALA A 412 -3.06 -34.00 2.13
CA ALA A 412 -3.62 -34.95 1.19
C ALA A 412 -4.80 -35.78 1.72
N ASP A 413 -5.35 -35.48 2.89
CA ASP A 413 -6.66 -36.03 3.27
C ASP A 413 -7.74 -35.26 2.52
N GLU A 414 -8.08 -35.75 1.33
CA GLU A 414 -9.11 -35.18 0.46
C GLU A 414 -10.47 -35.05 1.19
N GLN A 415 -10.70 -35.80 2.27
CA GLN A 415 -11.94 -35.74 3.05
C GLN A 415 -11.98 -34.49 3.95
N LYS A 416 -10.85 -33.99 4.44
CA LYS A 416 -10.82 -32.83 5.36
C LYS A 416 -10.87 -31.48 4.67
N LYS A 417 -10.57 -31.40 3.37
CA LYS A 417 -10.60 -30.17 2.57
C LYS A 417 -9.78 -29.02 3.17
N GLU A 418 -8.77 -29.34 3.98
CA GLU A 418 -7.95 -28.39 4.71
C GLU A 418 -7.24 -27.40 3.79
N GLY A 419 -7.21 -26.13 4.18
CA GLY A 419 -6.58 -25.07 3.40
C GLY A 419 -7.33 -24.70 2.13
N ASN A 420 -8.47 -25.31 1.82
CA ASN A 420 -9.31 -24.95 0.68
C ASN A 420 -9.79 -23.50 0.82
N LEU A 421 -9.83 -22.81 -0.31
CA LEU A 421 -10.50 -21.52 -0.45
C LEU A 421 -11.98 -21.76 -0.70
N VAL A 422 -12.83 -21.20 0.15
CA VAL A 422 -14.28 -21.37 0.12
C VAL A 422 -14.94 -20.07 -0.27
N PHE A 423 -15.89 -20.15 -1.19
CA PHE A 423 -16.79 -19.07 -1.58
C PHE A 423 -18.19 -19.47 -1.12
N PRO A 424 -18.62 -19.01 0.08
CA PRO A 424 -19.93 -19.32 0.61
C PRO A 424 -21.01 -18.56 -0.18
N SER A 425 -21.91 -19.30 -0.76
CA SER A 425 -23.09 -18.83 -1.48
C SER A 425 -24.11 -19.98 -1.56
N ASN A 426 -25.29 -19.75 -2.17
CA ASN A 426 -26.26 -20.81 -2.42
C ASN A 426 -25.64 -21.98 -3.21
N ASN A 427 -24.70 -21.69 -4.11
CA ASN A 427 -23.87 -22.67 -4.81
C ASN A 427 -22.42 -22.57 -4.28
N MET A 428 -22.19 -23.09 -3.08
CA MET A 428 -20.87 -23.03 -2.43
C MET A 428 -19.80 -23.66 -3.30
N LYS A 429 -18.77 -22.88 -3.66
CA LYS A 429 -17.57 -23.36 -4.35
C LYS A 429 -16.42 -23.53 -3.41
N MET A 430 -15.74 -24.66 -3.51
CA MET A 430 -14.45 -24.89 -2.87
C MET A 430 -13.37 -25.05 -3.93
N VAL A 431 -12.27 -24.34 -3.73
CA VAL A 431 -11.08 -24.48 -4.57
C VAL A 431 -9.96 -25.13 -3.76
N THR A 432 -9.58 -26.32 -4.18
CA THR A 432 -8.42 -27.01 -3.57
C THR A 432 -7.12 -26.37 -4.08
N PRO A 433 -6.27 -25.89 -3.17
CA PRO A 433 -5.04 -25.21 -3.56
C PRO A 433 -4.04 -26.15 -4.24
N LYS A 434 -3.28 -25.61 -5.20
CA LYS A 434 -2.13 -26.28 -5.83
C LYS A 434 -0.98 -25.29 -5.90
N GLU A 435 0.24 -25.74 -5.62
CA GLU A 435 1.43 -24.90 -5.72
C GLU A 435 1.61 -24.35 -7.14
N GLY A 436 1.82 -23.04 -7.26
CA GLY A 436 1.91 -22.31 -8.53
C GLY A 436 0.59 -21.92 -9.18
N MET A 437 -0.54 -22.34 -8.60
CA MET A 437 -1.87 -21.96 -9.06
C MET A 437 -2.28 -20.62 -8.44
N ALA A 438 -2.75 -19.70 -9.25
CA ALA A 438 -3.47 -18.51 -8.81
C ALA A 438 -4.98 -18.70 -8.95
N VAL A 439 -5.72 -18.15 -8.00
CA VAL A 439 -7.18 -18.06 -8.01
C VAL A 439 -7.55 -16.59 -8.10
N LEU A 440 -8.40 -16.24 -9.07
CA LEU A 440 -8.90 -14.87 -9.28
C LEU A 440 -10.41 -14.83 -9.14
N PHE A 441 -10.90 -13.79 -8.51
CA PHE A 441 -12.33 -13.58 -8.29
C PHE A 441 -12.67 -12.11 -8.11
N PRO A 442 -13.92 -11.68 -8.30
CA PRO A 442 -14.33 -10.31 -8.02
C PRO A 442 -14.23 -10.02 -6.53
N SER A 443 -13.75 -8.83 -6.17
CA SER A 443 -13.49 -8.47 -4.77
C SER A 443 -14.73 -8.39 -3.89
N TYR A 444 -15.94 -8.35 -4.49
CA TYR A 444 -17.22 -8.42 -3.79
C TYR A 444 -17.61 -9.84 -3.38
N LEU A 445 -16.98 -10.91 -3.90
CA LEU A 445 -17.30 -12.28 -3.48
C LEU A 445 -16.74 -12.54 -2.08
N PRO A 446 -17.61 -12.84 -1.09
CA PRO A 446 -17.18 -13.30 0.22
C PRO A 446 -16.38 -14.59 0.11
N HIS A 447 -15.29 -14.69 0.82
CA HIS A 447 -14.45 -15.87 0.80
C HIS A 447 -13.76 -16.10 2.15
N GLU A 448 -13.40 -17.36 2.40
CA GLU A 448 -12.75 -17.80 3.61
C GLU A 448 -11.82 -18.99 3.34
N THR A 449 -11.01 -19.38 4.32
CA THR A 449 -10.13 -20.54 4.19
C THR A 449 -10.48 -21.58 5.24
N VAL A 450 -10.59 -22.85 4.84
CA VAL A 450 -10.71 -23.97 5.79
C VAL A 450 -9.46 -24.05 6.65
N PRO A 451 -9.58 -24.15 7.99
CA PRO A 451 -8.42 -24.27 8.88
C PRO A 451 -7.50 -25.45 8.52
N ILE A 452 -6.20 -25.27 8.68
CA ILE A 452 -5.21 -26.33 8.47
C ILE A 452 -4.89 -27.02 9.80
N SER A 453 -4.76 -28.35 9.80
CA SER A 453 -4.38 -29.15 10.98
C SER A 453 -2.92 -29.58 10.97
N SER A 454 -2.24 -29.46 9.82
CA SER A 454 -0.84 -29.77 9.65
C SER A 454 0.09 -28.87 10.48
N ASP A 455 1.20 -29.42 10.97
CA ASP A 455 2.27 -28.64 11.57
C ASP A 455 3.14 -27.91 10.50
N ASP A 456 3.03 -28.30 9.23
CA ASP A 456 3.65 -27.60 8.10
C ASP A 456 2.98 -26.28 7.78
N GLU A 457 3.74 -25.34 7.24
CA GLU A 457 3.26 -24.01 6.87
C GLU A 457 2.58 -24.04 5.49
N ARG A 458 1.41 -23.36 5.38
CA ARG A 458 0.81 -22.99 4.11
C ARG A 458 1.20 -21.56 3.79
N ILE A 459 1.93 -21.35 2.70
CA ILE A 459 2.41 -20.04 2.26
C ILE A 459 1.71 -19.63 0.97
N CYS A 460 1.12 -18.45 0.96
CA CYS A 460 0.56 -17.85 -0.24
C CYS A 460 0.82 -16.33 -0.28
N ILE A 461 0.69 -15.75 -1.46
CA ILE A 461 0.61 -14.30 -1.64
C ILE A 461 -0.80 -13.98 -2.11
N ALA A 462 -1.52 -13.22 -1.29
CA ALA A 462 -2.79 -12.63 -1.65
C ALA A 462 -2.53 -11.31 -2.40
N PHE A 463 -3.35 -11.01 -3.38
CA PHE A 463 -3.19 -9.80 -4.18
C PHE A 463 -4.53 -9.20 -4.57
N ASN A 464 -4.50 -7.91 -4.85
CA ASN A 464 -5.63 -7.12 -5.29
C ASN A 464 -5.25 -6.26 -6.49
N LEU A 465 -6.21 -6.06 -7.40
CA LEU A 465 -6.15 -4.98 -8.37
C LEU A 465 -6.99 -3.83 -7.80
N ILE A 466 -6.31 -2.86 -7.19
CA ILE A 466 -6.90 -1.71 -6.50
C ILE A 466 -7.00 -0.50 -7.42
N LYS A 467 -7.94 0.40 -7.13
CA LYS A 467 -8.12 1.63 -7.89
C LYS A 467 -8.11 2.87 -7.01
#